data_779cc4713e65d095f608e480f8518837
#
_entry.id   779cc4713e65d095f608e480f8518837
#
_cell.length_a   1.000
_cell.length_b   1.000
_cell.length_c   1.000
_cell.angle_alpha   90.00
_cell.angle_beta   90.00
_cell.angle_gamma   90.00
#
_symmetry.space_group_name_H-M   'P 1'
#
loop_
_entity.id
_entity.type
_entity.pdbx_description
1 polymer ?
#
loop_
_entity_poly.entity_id
_entity_poly.type
_entity_poly.pdbx_seq_one_letter_code
_entity_poly.pdbx_strand_id
1 'polypeptide(L)' 'MKVNLVDFRNSIKLTQKEMAEKVGTTLSYYSKIELGLRNPSYNFMEKFKAKFVDANMDEIFFS' A
#
# COMPACT_ATOMS: atom_id res chain seq x y z
N MET A 1 -1.85 -12.51 -13.41
CA MET A 1 -1.99 -11.06 -13.44
C MET A 1 -1.48 -10.47 -12.13
N LYS A 2 -0.61 -9.48 -12.23
CA LYS A 2 -0.03 -8.87 -11.05
C LYS A 2 -0.99 -7.84 -10.45
N VAL A 3 -1.13 -7.87 -9.13
CA VAL A 3 -1.87 -6.86 -8.39
C VAL A 3 -0.84 -5.99 -7.68
N ASN A 4 -0.71 -4.75 -8.10
CA ASN A 4 0.19 -3.81 -7.44
C ASN A 4 -0.59 -2.98 -6.42
N LEU A 5 0.13 -2.10 -5.71
CA LEU A 5 -0.49 -1.30 -4.65
C LEU A 5 -1.61 -0.40 -5.17
N VAL A 6 -1.43 0.19 -6.35
CA VAL A 6 -2.47 1.04 -6.96
C VAL A 6 -3.72 0.22 -7.26
N ASP A 7 -3.53 -0.95 -7.85
CA ASP A 7 -4.66 -1.83 -8.18
C ASP A 7 -5.39 -2.28 -6.93
N PHE A 8 -4.64 -2.63 -5.87
CA PHE A 8 -5.25 -3.03 -4.62
C PHE A 8 -6.08 -1.89 -4.03
N ARG A 9 -5.50 -0.68 -3.99
CA ARG A 9 -6.22 0.48 -3.45
C ARG A 9 -7.48 0.76 -4.24
N ASN A 10 -7.40 0.71 -5.57
CA ASN A 10 -8.56 0.94 -6.42
C ASN A 10 -9.63 -0.12 -6.23
N SER A 11 -9.23 -1.36 -5.97
CA SER A 11 -10.19 -2.45 -5.78
C SER A 11 -11.04 -2.26 -4.54
N ILE A 12 -10.52 -1.56 -3.53
CA ILE A 12 -11.27 -1.25 -2.31
C ILE A 12 -11.81 0.18 -2.30
N LYS A 13 -11.68 0.88 -3.43
CA LYS A 13 -12.28 2.19 -3.69
C LYS A 13 -11.86 3.28 -2.70
N LEU A 14 -10.58 3.28 -2.33
CA LEU A 14 -10.03 4.30 -1.46
C LEU A 14 -9.16 5.28 -2.24
N THR A 15 -9.16 6.55 -1.81
CA THR A 15 -8.21 7.53 -2.32
C THR A 15 -6.85 7.28 -1.70
N GLN A 16 -5.79 7.89 -2.27
CA GLN A 16 -4.45 7.80 -1.68
C GLN A 16 -4.44 8.33 -0.26
N LYS A 17 -5.15 9.44 -0.01
CA LYS A 17 -5.22 10.03 1.32
C LYS A 17 -5.87 9.08 2.31
N GLU A 18 -6.99 8.48 1.92
CA GLU A 18 -7.70 7.53 2.77
C GLU A 18 -6.84 6.31 3.07
N MET A 19 -6.14 5.82 2.07
CA MET A 19 -5.26 4.67 2.25
C MET A 19 -4.11 4.98 3.19
N ALA A 20 -3.48 6.16 3.01
CA ALA A 20 -2.40 6.59 3.89
C ALA A 20 -2.87 6.68 5.34
N GLU A 21 -4.05 7.23 5.56
CA GLU A 21 -4.63 7.33 6.89
C GLU A 21 -4.91 5.95 7.49
N LYS A 22 -5.45 5.02 6.70
CA LYS A 22 -5.73 3.68 7.19
C LYS A 22 -4.47 2.92 7.57
N VAL A 23 -3.43 3.05 6.78
CA VAL A 23 -2.16 2.39 7.07
C VAL A 23 -1.45 3.07 8.24
N GLY A 24 -1.68 4.36 8.43
CA GLY A 24 -1.03 5.13 9.50
C GLY A 24 0.27 5.78 9.05
N THR A 25 0.30 6.27 7.83
CA THR A 25 1.46 6.96 7.28
C THR A 25 1.03 8.29 6.65
N THR A 26 2.00 9.07 6.16
CA THR A 26 1.69 10.33 5.50
C THR A 26 1.31 10.10 4.04
N LEU A 27 0.51 11.01 3.49
CA LEU A 27 0.16 10.95 2.08
C LEU A 27 1.40 11.06 1.19
N SER A 28 2.33 11.93 1.57
CA SER A 28 3.56 12.13 0.81
C SER A 28 4.36 10.82 0.69
N TYR A 29 4.57 10.14 1.80
CA TYR A 29 5.29 8.87 1.79
C TYR A 29 4.53 7.79 1.01
N TYR A 30 3.23 7.70 1.26
CA TYR A 30 2.41 6.69 0.59
C TYR A 30 2.41 6.88 -0.93
N SER A 31 2.22 8.11 -1.40
CA SER A 31 2.18 8.37 -2.84
C SER A 31 3.50 8.07 -3.52
N LYS A 32 4.62 8.29 -2.83
CA LYS A 32 5.94 7.96 -3.36
C LYS A 32 6.13 6.45 -3.52
N ILE A 33 5.55 5.68 -2.63
CA ILE A 33 5.58 4.21 -2.74
C ILE A 33 4.80 3.78 -3.98
N GLU A 34 3.62 4.33 -4.21
CA GLU A 34 2.82 4.00 -5.39
C GLU A 34 3.55 4.35 -6.69
N LEU A 35 4.28 5.46 -6.68
CA LEU A 35 5.02 5.92 -7.85
C LEU A 35 6.35 5.18 -8.08
N GLY A 36 6.74 4.33 -7.13
CA GLY A 36 8.02 3.63 -7.22
C GLY A 36 9.23 4.47 -6.86
N LEU A 37 9.02 5.66 -6.29
CA LEU A 37 10.10 6.55 -5.88
C LEU A 37 10.70 6.17 -4.54
N ARG A 38 9.98 5.38 -3.75
CA ARG A 38 10.43 4.87 -2.47
C ARG A 38 10.05 3.41 -2.33
N ASN A 39 10.94 2.62 -1.76
CA ASN A 39 10.60 1.26 -1.40
C ASN A 39 9.86 1.28 -0.06
N PRO A 40 8.82 0.43 0.10
CA PRO A 40 8.12 0.38 1.38
C PRO A 40 9.05 -0.14 2.48
N SER A 41 9.06 0.54 3.62
CA SER A 41 9.84 0.09 4.76
C SER A 41 9.18 -1.13 5.39
N TYR A 42 9.95 -1.85 6.22
CA TYR A 42 9.41 -2.97 6.97
C TYR A 42 8.24 -2.52 7.86
N ASN A 43 8.38 -1.36 8.48
CA ASN A 43 7.34 -0.78 9.32
C ASN A 43 6.06 -0.51 8.53
N PHE A 44 6.19 0.03 7.33
CA PHE A 44 5.05 0.27 6.45
C PHE A 44 4.34 -1.04 6.12
N MET A 45 5.11 -2.06 5.76
CA MET A 45 4.54 -3.35 5.39
C MET A 45 3.84 -4.02 6.57
N GLU A 46 4.38 -3.90 7.78
CA GLU A 46 3.73 -4.42 8.98
C GLU A 46 2.39 -3.72 9.23
N LYS A 47 2.38 -2.39 9.13
CA LYS A 47 1.15 -1.62 9.32
C LYS A 47 0.12 -1.96 8.25
N PHE A 48 0.57 -2.10 7.01
CA PHE A 48 -0.29 -2.47 5.91
C PHE A 48 -0.93 -3.84 6.15
N LYS A 49 -0.12 -4.82 6.51
CA LYS A 49 -0.59 -6.19 6.75
C LYS A 49 -1.57 -6.25 7.92
N ALA A 50 -1.33 -5.44 8.95
CA ALA A 50 -2.22 -5.39 10.11
C ALA A 50 -3.61 -4.87 9.73
N LYS A 51 -3.69 -3.94 8.78
CA LYS A 51 -4.97 -3.38 8.33
C LYS A 51 -5.65 -4.24 7.27
N PHE A 52 -4.87 -4.85 6.40
CA PHE A 52 -5.39 -5.62 5.27
C PHE A 52 -4.88 -7.05 5.36
N VAL A 53 -5.41 -7.77 6.36
CA VAL A 53 -4.91 -9.11 6.71
C VAL A 53 -5.02 -10.12 5.57
N ASP A 54 -5.98 -9.92 4.66
CA ASP A 54 -6.18 -10.82 3.54
C ASP A 54 -5.39 -10.42 2.29
N ALA A 55 -4.63 -9.33 2.36
CA ALA A 55 -3.86 -8.85 1.22
C ALA A 55 -2.68 -9.78 0.92
N ASN A 56 -2.46 -10.04 -0.36
CA ASN A 56 -1.30 -10.82 -0.78
C ASN A 56 -0.10 -9.89 -0.92
N MET A 57 0.74 -9.86 0.10
CA MET A 57 1.90 -8.96 0.15
C MET A 57 2.88 -9.23 -0.98
N ASP A 58 3.06 -10.49 -1.36
CA ASP A 58 3.99 -10.83 -2.43
C ASP A 58 3.54 -10.26 -3.76
N GLU A 59 2.25 -10.36 -4.08
CA GLU A 59 1.72 -9.80 -5.31
C GLU A 59 1.80 -8.28 -5.32
N ILE A 60 1.51 -7.65 -4.19
CA ILE A 60 1.42 -6.19 -4.11
C ILE A 60 2.81 -5.55 -4.14
N PHE A 61 3.77 -6.12 -3.42
CA PHE A 61 5.06 -5.48 -3.22
C PHE A 61 6.25 -6.16 -3.88
N PHE A 62 6.14 -7.43 -4.22
CA PHE A 62 7.30 -8.21 -4.68
C PHE A 62 7.11 -8.90 -6.02
N SER A 63 6.03 -8.69 -6.69
CA SER A 63 5.80 -9.34 -7.98
C SER A 63 6.31 -8.53 -9.17
#